data_d3eb11dee0eedd50db87cd612816147d
#
_entry.id   d3eb11dee0eedd50db87cd612816147d
#
_cell.length_a   1.000
_cell.length_b   1.000
_cell.length_c   1.000
_cell.angle_alpha   90.00
_cell.angle_beta   90.00
_cell.angle_gamma   90.00
#
_symmetry.space_group_name_H-M   'P 1'
#
loop_
_entity.id
_entity.type
_entity.pdbx_description
1 polymer ?
#
loop_
_entity_poly.entity_id
_entity_poly.type
_entity_poly.pdbx_seq_one_letter_code
_entity_poly.pdbx_strand_id
1 'polypeptide(L)'
;MRLYILIISLVIFLSGCQSYIAYQITKPPQKVLPKEFESSIALSGVQTHYCSSEVDCLDFRFISPKDIESYLLDGNKLSLSLIVEGSTEDDVFEYQLTSDNLPSNSSSGLLIIFPGYGVDSLIYTMQARWLSHITGKNVIVMPASNQYDKFRFGLNSLDVLINYVNKENYTDISLISYSMGAIAGVELASKLNISKHILYAPMINFEAALNTIANLSHPIYSKLLGDDYINEVAVKIIEKSEVPLTKLAILSNLNKNPHARQTYIFSSNADKVSPYNGLLTLNNPKVSIYEVKDLNHIKMVSLISKQQRNVLLS
;
A
#
# COMPACT_ATOMS: atom_id res chain seq x y z
N MET A 1 50.14 -7.46 -13.08
CA MET A 1 49.09 -7.85 -14.04
C MET A 1 48.04 -8.77 -13.44
N ARG A 2 48.40 -9.91 -12.82
CA ARG A 2 47.40 -10.87 -12.22
C ARG A 2 46.56 -10.25 -11.10
N LEU A 3 47.12 -9.41 -10.24
CA LEU A 3 46.41 -8.75 -9.15
C LEU A 3 45.35 -7.76 -9.68
N TYR A 4 45.67 -6.99 -10.73
CA TYR A 4 44.71 -6.07 -11.38
C TYR A 4 43.54 -6.80 -12.02
N ILE A 5 43.78 -7.96 -12.65
CA ILE A 5 42.71 -8.78 -13.25
C ILE A 5 41.80 -9.32 -12.16
N LEU A 6 42.34 -9.72 -11.01
CA LEU A 6 41.58 -10.23 -9.88
C LEU A 6 40.72 -9.13 -9.24
N ILE A 7 41.25 -7.90 -9.08
CA ILE A 7 40.50 -6.76 -8.59
C ILE A 7 39.41 -6.35 -9.57
N ILE A 8 39.70 -6.30 -10.88
CA ILE A 8 38.70 -5.97 -11.90
C ILE A 8 37.58 -7.03 -11.95
N SER A 9 37.92 -8.30 -11.87
CA SER A 9 36.90 -9.36 -11.83
C SER A 9 36.06 -9.31 -10.55
N LEU A 10 36.64 -8.98 -9.40
CA LEU A 10 35.93 -8.81 -8.14
C LEU A 10 34.97 -7.61 -8.19
N VAL A 11 35.39 -6.49 -8.78
CA VAL A 11 34.53 -5.29 -8.95
C VAL A 11 33.37 -5.58 -9.91
N ILE A 12 33.62 -6.31 -11.01
CA ILE A 12 32.55 -6.72 -11.94
C ILE A 12 31.57 -7.69 -11.26
N PHE A 13 32.07 -8.63 -10.45
CA PHE A 13 31.21 -9.52 -9.68
C PHE A 13 30.33 -8.75 -8.67
N LEU A 14 30.90 -7.82 -7.93
CA LEU A 14 30.16 -7.01 -6.93
C LEU A 14 29.10 -6.12 -7.59
N SER A 15 29.41 -5.47 -8.71
CA SER A 15 28.44 -4.64 -9.44
C SER A 15 27.34 -5.45 -10.08
N GLY A 16 27.61 -6.67 -10.55
CA GLY A 16 26.62 -7.62 -11.04
C GLY A 16 25.65 -8.08 -9.94
N CYS A 17 26.16 -8.32 -8.74
CA CYS A 17 25.34 -8.69 -7.58
C CYS A 17 24.33 -7.62 -7.18
N GLN A 18 24.70 -6.33 -7.18
CA GLN A 18 23.77 -5.25 -6.83
C GLN A 18 22.61 -5.16 -7.83
N SER A 19 22.89 -5.26 -9.13
CA SER A 19 21.87 -5.26 -10.15
C SER A 19 20.93 -6.47 -10.07
N TYR A 20 21.47 -7.62 -9.70
CA TYR A 20 20.68 -8.83 -9.47
C TYR A 20 19.79 -8.71 -8.22
N ILE A 21 20.32 -8.20 -7.10
CA ILE A 21 19.55 -7.95 -5.88
C ILE A 21 18.44 -6.93 -6.14
N ALA A 22 18.76 -5.81 -6.81
CA ALA A 22 17.78 -4.82 -7.22
C ALA A 22 16.65 -5.44 -8.06
N TYR A 23 16.98 -6.31 -9.01
CA TYR A 23 16.01 -7.05 -9.81
C TYR A 23 15.14 -7.97 -8.95
N GLN A 24 15.71 -8.73 -8.01
CA GLN A 24 14.96 -9.62 -7.13
C GLN A 24 13.97 -8.86 -6.23
N ILE A 25 14.35 -7.66 -5.79
CA ILE A 25 13.48 -6.79 -4.99
C ILE A 25 12.34 -6.22 -5.85
N THR A 26 12.60 -5.83 -7.08
CA THR A 26 11.64 -5.10 -7.91
C THR A 26 10.74 -5.99 -8.77
N LYS A 27 11.10 -7.25 -8.98
CA LYS A 27 10.30 -8.17 -9.78
C LYS A 27 8.97 -8.52 -9.10
N PRO A 28 7.92 -8.81 -9.88
CA PRO A 28 6.66 -9.31 -9.35
C PRO A 28 6.87 -10.57 -8.50
N PRO A 29 6.18 -10.69 -7.36
CA PRO A 29 6.28 -11.88 -6.53
C PRO A 29 5.70 -13.09 -7.28
N GLN A 30 6.43 -14.19 -7.26
CA GLN A 30 5.97 -15.47 -7.82
C GLN A 30 5.13 -16.29 -6.81
N LYS A 31 4.58 -15.65 -5.79
CA LYS A 31 3.77 -16.35 -4.79
C LYS A 31 2.42 -16.71 -5.40
N VAL A 32 2.24 -17.99 -5.67
CA VAL A 32 0.93 -18.58 -5.90
C VAL A 32 0.24 -18.68 -4.53
N LEU A 33 -0.86 -17.98 -4.37
CA LEU A 33 -1.68 -18.15 -3.18
C LEU A 33 -2.24 -19.59 -3.14
N PRO A 34 -2.39 -20.20 -1.96
CA PRO A 34 -3.05 -21.49 -1.85
C PRO A 34 -4.44 -21.44 -2.52
N LYS A 35 -4.80 -22.51 -3.24
CA LYS A 35 -6.10 -22.58 -3.96
C LYS A 35 -7.30 -22.42 -3.04
N GLU A 36 -7.19 -22.89 -1.79
CA GLU A 36 -8.21 -22.71 -0.77
C GLU A 36 -8.41 -21.24 -0.43
N PHE A 37 -7.34 -20.45 -0.44
CA PHE A 37 -7.39 -19.01 -0.25
C PHE A 37 -7.98 -18.31 -1.48
N GLU A 38 -7.63 -18.74 -2.69
CA GLU A 38 -8.24 -18.22 -3.94
C GLU A 38 -9.74 -18.50 -4.00
N SER A 39 -10.21 -19.67 -3.58
CA SER A 39 -11.64 -20.02 -3.62
C SER A 39 -12.46 -19.23 -2.57
N SER A 40 -11.93 -18.98 -1.38
CA SER A 40 -12.56 -18.14 -0.37
C SER A 40 -12.53 -16.66 -0.75
N ILE A 41 -11.60 -16.26 -1.59
CA ILE A 41 -11.44 -14.90 -2.10
C ILE A 41 -12.12 -14.71 -3.47
N ALA A 42 -12.48 -15.76 -4.19
CA ALA A 42 -13.23 -15.67 -5.46
C ALA A 42 -14.54 -14.87 -5.33
N LEU A 43 -15.06 -14.75 -4.12
CA LEU A 43 -16.15 -13.84 -3.74
C LEU A 43 -15.66 -12.38 -3.55
N SER A 44 -14.41 -12.04 -3.79
CA SER A 44 -13.76 -10.84 -3.27
C SER A 44 -13.65 -9.67 -4.24
N GLY A 45 -14.67 -9.42 -5.00
CA GLY A 45 -14.70 -8.33 -5.95
C GLY A 45 -14.27 -8.76 -7.36
N VAL A 46 -14.74 -8.03 -8.32
CA VAL A 46 -14.48 -8.29 -9.74
C VAL A 46 -13.09 -7.75 -10.06
N GLN A 47 -12.22 -8.60 -10.60
CA GLN A 47 -11.03 -8.10 -11.24
C GLN A 47 -11.45 -7.29 -12.47
N THR A 48 -11.15 -6.01 -12.46
CA THR A 48 -11.54 -5.08 -13.50
C THR A 48 -10.32 -4.75 -14.34
N HIS A 49 -10.47 -4.91 -15.63
CA HIS A 49 -9.51 -4.46 -16.63
C HIS A 49 -10.04 -3.20 -17.30
N TYR A 50 -9.35 -2.09 -17.13
CA TYR A 50 -9.75 -0.81 -17.73
C TYR A 50 -8.60 -0.24 -18.56
N CYS A 51 -8.92 0.14 -19.80
CA CYS A 51 -7.97 0.79 -20.71
C CYS A 51 -8.44 2.21 -21.03
N SER A 52 -7.56 3.18 -20.86
CA SER A 52 -7.77 4.55 -21.32
C SER A 52 -7.38 4.73 -22.81
N SER A 53 -6.52 3.84 -23.32
CA SER A 53 -6.11 3.71 -24.72
C SER A 53 -5.84 2.23 -25.04
N GLU A 54 -5.47 1.91 -26.28
CA GLU A 54 -5.12 0.53 -26.69
C GLU A 54 -3.91 -0.04 -25.92
N VAL A 55 -3.05 0.80 -25.38
CA VAL A 55 -1.81 0.39 -24.71
C VAL A 55 -1.76 0.74 -23.24
N ASP A 56 -2.60 1.66 -22.79
CA ASP A 56 -2.62 2.12 -21.39
C ASP A 56 -3.76 1.47 -20.64
N CYS A 57 -3.48 0.31 -20.08
CA CYS A 57 -4.45 -0.48 -19.32
C CYS A 57 -4.03 -0.61 -17.86
N LEU A 58 -5.02 -0.84 -17.01
CA LEU A 58 -4.88 -1.03 -15.57
C LEU A 58 -5.79 -2.16 -15.11
N ASP A 59 -5.19 -3.12 -14.41
CA ASP A 59 -5.92 -4.15 -13.68
C ASP A 59 -6.05 -3.73 -12.22
N PHE A 60 -7.26 -3.74 -11.68
CA PHE A 60 -7.53 -3.48 -10.27
C PHE A 60 -8.70 -4.33 -9.78
N ARG A 61 -8.87 -4.42 -8.47
CA ARG A 61 -10.05 -5.07 -7.89
C ARG A 61 -11.09 -4.03 -7.54
N PHE A 62 -12.30 -4.25 -8.01
CA PHE A 62 -13.45 -3.39 -7.75
C PHE A 62 -14.44 -4.11 -6.85
N ILE A 63 -14.87 -3.46 -5.78
CA ILE A 63 -15.85 -3.95 -4.83
C ILE A 63 -16.97 -2.92 -4.71
N SER A 64 -18.19 -3.35 -5.01
CA SER A 64 -19.38 -2.53 -4.89
C SER A 64 -20.19 -2.91 -3.65
N PRO A 65 -20.80 -1.96 -2.93
CA PRO A 65 -21.77 -2.27 -1.89
C PRO A 65 -22.92 -3.16 -2.39
N LYS A 66 -23.34 -2.96 -3.65
CA LYS A 66 -24.43 -3.74 -4.28
C LYS A 66 -24.07 -5.22 -4.45
N ASP A 67 -22.81 -5.54 -4.76
CA ASP A 67 -22.37 -6.93 -4.89
C ASP A 67 -22.40 -7.64 -3.55
N ILE A 68 -22.03 -6.92 -2.48
CA ILE A 68 -22.08 -7.42 -1.10
C ILE A 68 -23.55 -7.63 -0.68
N GLU A 69 -24.41 -6.67 -0.97
CA GLU A 69 -25.85 -6.75 -0.68
C GLU A 69 -26.49 -7.95 -1.37
N SER A 70 -26.28 -8.14 -2.68
CA SER A 70 -26.78 -9.28 -3.43
C SER A 70 -26.35 -10.61 -2.82
N TYR A 71 -25.04 -10.74 -2.48
CA TYR A 71 -24.50 -11.93 -1.87
C TYR A 71 -25.15 -12.26 -0.50
N LEU A 72 -25.42 -11.24 0.32
CA LEU A 72 -26.04 -11.42 1.63
C LEU A 72 -27.53 -11.72 1.54
N LEU A 73 -28.25 -11.14 0.56
CA LEU A 73 -29.67 -11.40 0.32
C LEU A 73 -29.94 -12.82 -0.16
N ASP A 74 -28.94 -13.47 -0.79
CA ASP A 74 -28.98 -14.89 -1.15
C ASP A 74 -28.82 -15.83 0.08
N GLY A 75 -28.84 -15.28 1.30
CA GLY A 75 -28.75 -16.02 2.56
C GLY A 75 -27.30 -16.36 2.98
N ASN A 76 -26.32 -15.84 2.29
CA ASN A 76 -24.92 -16.03 2.64
C ASN A 76 -24.49 -15.14 3.81
N LYS A 77 -23.38 -15.48 4.44
CA LYS A 77 -22.77 -14.70 5.51
C LYS A 77 -21.31 -14.40 5.14
N LEU A 78 -20.85 -13.20 5.43
CA LEU A 78 -19.45 -12.83 5.34
C LEU A 78 -18.88 -12.70 6.75
N SER A 79 -17.88 -13.50 7.07
CA SER A 79 -17.17 -13.42 8.33
C SER A 79 -15.70 -13.13 8.05
N LEU A 80 -15.16 -12.09 8.67
CA LEU A 80 -13.77 -11.73 8.64
C LEU A 80 -13.23 -11.71 10.06
N SER A 81 -12.26 -12.54 10.35
CA SER A 81 -11.50 -12.48 11.59
C SER A 81 -10.03 -12.23 11.25
N LEU A 82 -9.49 -11.13 11.74
CA LEU A 82 -8.08 -10.78 11.62
C LEU A 82 -7.45 -10.87 13.02
N ILE A 83 -6.60 -11.87 13.19
CA ILE A 83 -5.81 -12.06 14.40
C ILE A 83 -4.35 -11.93 14.02
N VAL A 84 -3.64 -11.03 14.68
CA VAL A 84 -2.19 -10.90 14.50
C VAL A 84 -1.51 -11.57 15.69
N GLU A 85 -0.60 -12.50 15.42
CA GLU A 85 0.14 -13.23 16.45
C GLU A 85 0.80 -12.28 17.45
N GLY A 86 0.60 -12.52 18.74
CA GLY A 86 1.06 -11.65 19.82
C GLY A 86 0.23 -10.38 20.03
N SER A 87 -0.96 -10.31 19.43
CA SER A 87 -1.90 -9.21 19.65
C SER A 87 -2.63 -9.33 20.99
N THR A 88 -3.02 -8.17 21.55
CA THR A 88 -3.94 -8.09 22.68
C THR A 88 -5.39 -8.26 22.21
N GLU A 89 -6.37 -8.36 23.13
CA GLU A 89 -7.78 -8.42 22.74
C GLU A 89 -8.23 -7.23 21.86
N ASP A 90 -7.62 -6.06 22.04
CA ASP A 90 -7.88 -4.88 21.19
C ASP A 90 -7.35 -5.00 19.76
N ASP A 91 -6.46 -5.96 19.51
CA ASP A 91 -5.85 -6.24 18.21
C ASP A 91 -6.59 -7.34 17.43
N VAL A 92 -7.64 -7.91 18.01
CA VAL A 92 -8.52 -8.84 17.31
C VAL A 92 -9.61 -8.05 16.61
N PHE A 93 -9.70 -8.21 15.31
CA PHE A 93 -10.76 -7.62 14.50
C PHE A 93 -11.66 -8.73 13.98
N GLU A 94 -12.87 -8.78 14.49
CA GLU A 94 -13.92 -9.66 13.99
C GLU A 94 -15.02 -8.84 13.34
N TYR A 95 -15.39 -9.25 12.16
CA TYR A 95 -16.43 -8.62 11.38
C TYR A 95 -17.34 -9.67 10.76
N GLN A 96 -18.62 -9.58 11.08
CA GLN A 96 -19.63 -10.45 10.53
C GLN A 96 -20.71 -9.62 9.83
N LEU A 97 -20.95 -9.92 8.56
CA LEU A 97 -22.00 -9.36 7.74
C LEU A 97 -23.10 -10.38 7.52
N THR A 98 -24.32 -9.96 7.73
CA THR A 98 -25.56 -10.70 7.42
C THR A 98 -26.51 -9.77 6.68
N SER A 99 -27.59 -10.31 6.15
CA SER A 99 -28.66 -9.50 5.53
C SER A 99 -29.27 -8.44 6.47
N ASP A 100 -29.14 -8.63 7.80
CA ASP A 100 -29.74 -7.73 8.80
C ASP A 100 -28.95 -6.44 9.01
N ASN A 101 -27.69 -6.38 8.56
CA ASN A 101 -26.81 -5.20 8.70
C ASN A 101 -26.36 -4.64 7.35
N LEU A 102 -27.26 -4.65 6.39
CA LEU A 102 -27.01 -4.00 5.10
C LEU A 102 -26.88 -2.48 5.27
N PRO A 103 -25.99 -1.83 4.53
CA PRO A 103 -25.88 -0.37 4.57
C PRO A 103 -27.16 0.26 4.03
N SER A 104 -27.68 1.22 4.76
CA SER A 104 -28.94 1.88 4.41
C SER A 104 -28.90 2.72 3.12
N ASN A 105 -27.71 3.04 2.60
CA ASN A 105 -27.53 3.85 1.39
C ASN A 105 -26.22 3.52 0.68
N SER A 106 -26.27 3.19 -0.61
CA SER A 106 -25.10 3.20 -1.48
C SER A 106 -24.74 4.65 -1.84
N SER A 107 -23.58 5.12 -1.43
CA SER A 107 -23.10 6.46 -1.81
C SER A 107 -22.47 6.44 -3.22
N SER A 108 -22.51 7.56 -3.93
CA SER A 108 -21.73 7.78 -5.16
C SER A 108 -20.23 7.99 -4.90
N GLY A 109 -19.77 7.60 -3.72
CA GLY A 109 -18.38 7.79 -3.30
C GLY A 109 -17.45 6.66 -3.76
N LEU A 110 -16.16 6.98 -3.77
CA LEU A 110 -15.09 6.06 -4.10
C LEU A 110 -14.03 6.05 -2.99
N LEU A 111 -13.59 4.86 -2.61
CA LEU A 111 -12.44 4.64 -1.76
C LEU A 111 -11.36 3.90 -2.56
N ILE A 112 -10.16 4.45 -2.64
CA ILE A 112 -9.05 3.82 -3.35
C ILE A 112 -8.00 3.38 -2.35
N ILE A 113 -7.61 2.11 -2.43
CA ILE A 113 -6.60 1.49 -1.56
C ILE A 113 -5.32 1.28 -2.35
N PHE A 114 -4.22 1.84 -1.88
CA PHE A 114 -2.87 1.61 -2.37
C PHE A 114 -2.13 0.67 -1.43
N PRO A 115 -1.90 -0.60 -1.82
CA PRO A 115 -1.20 -1.58 -1.01
C PRO A 115 0.27 -1.21 -0.74
N GLY A 116 0.81 -1.74 0.35
CA GLY A 116 2.24 -1.72 0.61
C GLY A 116 3.01 -2.64 -0.34
N TYR A 117 4.33 -2.49 -0.35
CA TYR A 117 5.23 -3.35 -1.12
C TYR A 117 5.13 -4.82 -0.68
N GLY A 118 5.11 -5.74 -1.64
CA GLY A 118 5.15 -7.17 -1.40
C GLY A 118 3.87 -7.81 -0.86
N VAL A 119 2.82 -7.02 -0.66
CA VAL A 119 1.51 -7.53 -0.21
C VAL A 119 0.60 -7.63 -1.42
N ASP A 120 0.14 -8.84 -1.72
CA ASP A 120 -0.81 -9.04 -2.82
C ASP A 120 -2.09 -8.23 -2.58
N SER A 121 -2.56 -7.52 -3.61
CA SER A 121 -3.81 -6.75 -3.57
C SER A 121 -5.01 -7.59 -3.13
N LEU A 122 -4.96 -8.89 -3.38
CA LEU A 122 -5.98 -9.86 -2.98
C LEU A 122 -6.21 -9.87 -1.46
N ILE A 123 -5.14 -9.72 -0.65
CA ILE A 123 -5.23 -9.69 0.82
C ILE A 123 -6.05 -8.49 1.29
N TYR A 124 -5.95 -7.36 0.60
CA TYR A 124 -6.72 -6.16 0.94
C TYR A 124 -8.19 -6.24 0.55
N THR A 125 -8.59 -7.20 -0.31
CA THR A 125 -9.99 -7.29 -0.74
C THR A 125 -10.93 -7.64 0.39
N MET A 126 -10.46 -8.36 1.41
CA MET A 126 -11.26 -8.65 2.61
C MET A 126 -11.56 -7.37 3.39
N GLN A 127 -10.54 -6.53 3.60
CA GLN A 127 -10.71 -5.21 4.22
C GLN A 127 -11.58 -4.29 3.34
N ALA A 128 -11.39 -4.35 2.02
CA ALA A 128 -12.13 -3.53 1.06
C ALA A 128 -13.62 -3.82 1.08
N ARG A 129 -14.04 -5.07 1.29
CA ARG A 129 -15.45 -5.43 1.47
C ARG A 129 -16.04 -4.81 2.72
N TRP A 130 -15.35 -4.97 3.84
CA TRP A 130 -15.77 -4.34 5.07
C TRP A 130 -15.88 -2.82 4.91
N LEU A 131 -14.86 -2.19 4.32
CA LEU A 131 -14.84 -0.76 4.05
C LEU A 131 -15.98 -0.34 3.11
N SER A 132 -16.23 -1.09 2.04
CA SER A 132 -17.34 -0.83 1.12
C SER A 132 -18.68 -0.88 1.86
N HIS A 133 -18.85 -1.87 2.72
CA HIS A 133 -20.09 -2.02 3.50
C HIS A 133 -20.26 -0.85 4.49
N ILE A 134 -19.28 -0.56 5.35
CA ILE A 134 -19.44 0.45 6.41
C ILE A 134 -19.49 1.88 5.89
N THR A 135 -18.89 2.16 4.73
CA THR A 135 -18.87 3.51 4.13
C THR A 135 -19.94 3.69 3.06
N GLY A 136 -20.54 2.61 2.57
CA GLY A 136 -21.44 2.63 1.42
C GLY A 136 -20.76 3.03 0.09
N LYS A 137 -19.40 3.12 0.05
CA LYS A 137 -18.62 3.55 -1.11
C LYS A 137 -18.20 2.35 -1.97
N ASN A 138 -18.06 2.57 -3.26
CA ASN A 138 -17.28 1.67 -4.10
C ASN A 138 -15.83 1.66 -3.64
N VAL A 139 -15.17 0.51 -3.70
CA VAL A 139 -13.76 0.39 -3.31
C VAL A 139 -12.94 -0.16 -4.46
N ILE A 140 -11.83 0.51 -4.75
CA ILE A 140 -10.80 0.05 -5.66
C ILE A 140 -9.58 -0.37 -4.84
N VAL A 141 -9.09 -1.59 -5.07
CA VAL A 141 -7.79 -2.03 -4.56
C VAL A 141 -6.81 -2.07 -5.72
N MET A 142 -5.81 -1.20 -5.65
CA MET A 142 -4.75 -1.11 -6.65
C MET A 142 -3.77 -2.27 -6.53
N PRO A 143 -3.08 -2.68 -7.60
CA PRO A 143 -1.94 -3.56 -7.50
C PRO A 143 -0.84 -2.97 -6.60
N ALA A 144 -0.15 -3.81 -5.87
CA ALA A 144 1.04 -3.38 -5.14
C ALA A 144 2.15 -2.93 -6.11
N SER A 145 3.04 -2.06 -5.64
CA SER A 145 4.08 -1.44 -6.49
C SER A 145 4.98 -2.43 -7.23
N ASN A 146 5.14 -3.65 -6.69
CA ASN A 146 5.93 -4.73 -7.29
C ASN A 146 5.09 -5.76 -8.08
N GLN A 147 3.81 -5.52 -8.29
CA GLN A 147 2.94 -6.33 -9.16
C GLN A 147 2.89 -5.82 -10.60
N TYR A 148 3.59 -4.73 -10.91
CA TYR A 148 3.72 -4.19 -12.27
C TYR A 148 4.99 -4.73 -12.94
N ASP A 149 4.99 -4.83 -14.27
CA ASP A 149 6.15 -5.26 -15.06
C ASP A 149 7.38 -4.38 -14.84
N LYS A 150 7.18 -3.07 -14.71
CA LYS A 150 8.21 -2.11 -14.34
C LYS A 150 7.94 -1.55 -12.97
N PHE A 151 8.91 -1.67 -12.07
CA PHE A 151 8.80 -1.11 -10.73
C PHE A 151 8.93 0.42 -10.77
N ARG A 152 7.88 1.14 -10.35
CA ARG A 152 7.81 2.61 -10.28
C ARG A 152 7.11 3.10 -9.03
N PHE A 153 7.28 2.43 -7.90
CA PHE A 153 6.67 2.80 -6.61
C PHE A 153 5.14 2.93 -6.65
N GLY A 154 4.46 2.21 -7.55
CA GLY A 154 3.01 2.27 -7.73
C GLY A 154 2.49 3.42 -8.60
N LEU A 155 3.39 4.19 -9.23
CA LEU A 155 3.02 5.33 -10.09
C LEU A 155 2.64 4.95 -11.52
N ASN A 156 2.78 3.67 -11.89
CA ASN A 156 2.64 3.19 -13.29
C ASN A 156 1.31 3.53 -13.94
N SER A 157 0.23 3.43 -13.19
CA SER A 157 -1.13 3.42 -13.74
C SER A 157 -1.99 4.57 -13.21
N LEU A 158 -1.38 5.60 -12.63
CA LEU A 158 -2.15 6.70 -12.04
C LEU A 158 -2.95 7.48 -13.07
N ASP A 159 -2.40 7.69 -14.26
CA ASP A 159 -3.12 8.43 -15.32
C ASP A 159 -4.31 7.64 -15.84
N VAL A 160 -4.18 6.30 -15.96
CA VAL A 160 -5.30 5.41 -16.31
C VAL A 160 -6.38 5.42 -15.22
N LEU A 161 -5.97 5.37 -13.95
CA LEU A 161 -6.88 5.45 -12.81
C LEU A 161 -7.62 6.80 -12.78
N ILE A 162 -6.93 7.91 -13.03
CA ILE A 162 -7.53 9.24 -13.10
C ILE A 162 -8.59 9.29 -14.21
N ASN A 163 -8.28 8.74 -15.38
CA ASN A 163 -9.24 8.66 -16.49
C ASN A 163 -10.48 7.84 -16.10
N TYR A 164 -10.28 6.71 -15.41
CA TYR A 164 -11.38 5.89 -14.90
C TYR A 164 -12.25 6.69 -13.92
N VAL A 165 -11.64 7.31 -12.91
CA VAL A 165 -12.34 8.08 -11.87
C VAL A 165 -13.15 9.22 -12.47
N ASN A 166 -12.58 9.95 -13.44
CA ASN A 166 -13.25 11.05 -14.12
C ASN A 166 -14.41 10.57 -14.98
N LYS A 167 -14.27 9.44 -15.68
CA LYS A 167 -15.32 8.83 -16.50
C LYS A 167 -16.52 8.42 -15.67
N GLU A 168 -16.28 7.81 -14.51
CA GLU A 168 -17.34 7.35 -13.58
C GLU A 168 -17.95 8.49 -12.74
N ASN A 169 -17.42 9.74 -12.84
CA ASN A 169 -17.93 10.95 -12.20
C ASN A 169 -18.05 10.85 -10.67
N TYR A 170 -17.09 10.21 -10.00
CA TYR A 170 -17.07 10.17 -8.54
C TYR A 170 -16.81 11.55 -7.96
N THR A 171 -17.64 11.96 -6.98
CA THR A 171 -17.58 13.30 -6.35
C THR A 171 -16.97 13.28 -4.94
N ASP A 172 -17.07 12.16 -4.23
CA ASP A 172 -16.50 11.96 -2.91
C ASP A 172 -15.45 10.85 -2.96
N ILE A 173 -14.19 11.24 -3.07
CA ILE A 173 -13.06 10.32 -3.23
C ILE A 173 -12.23 10.34 -1.95
N SER A 174 -12.02 9.16 -1.38
CA SER A 174 -11.14 8.94 -0.23
C SER A 174 -10.01 7.98 -0.60
N LEU A 175 -8.85 8.15 0.01
CA LEU A 175 -7.68 7.30 -0.20
C LEU A 175 -7.27 6.61 1.10
N ILE A 176 -6.84 5.36 0.98
CA ILE A 176 -6.08 4.63 1.99
C ILE A 176 -4.78 4.19 1.35
N SER A 177 -3.67 4.50 1.99
CA SER A 177 -2.35 4.17 1.46
C SER A 177 -1.49 3.53 2.54
N TYR A 178 -0.94 2.35 2.23
CA TYR A 178 -0.10 1.59 3.14
C TYR A 178 1.36 1.66 2.73
N SER A 179 2.24 2.00 3.67
CA SER A 179 3.69 1.92 3.50
C SER A 179 4.16 2.58 2.17
N MET A 180 4.75 1.83 1.26
CA MET A 180 5.18 2.30 -0.06
C MET A 180 4.02 2.82 -0.93
N GLY A 181 2.80 2.31 -0.77
CA GLY A 181 1.62 2.81 -1.48
C GLY A 181 1.31 4.28 -1.19
N ALA A 182 1.88 4.85 -0.12
CA ALA A 182 1.78 6.27 0.21
C ALA A 182 2.34 7.18 -0.91
N ILE A 183 3.34 6.72 -1.66
CA ILE A 183 3.92 7.49 -2.78
C ILE A 183 2.86 7.71 -3.86
N ALA A 184 2.20 6.63 -4.27
CA ALA A 184 1.14 6.70 -5.28
C ALA A 184 -0.08 7.48 -4.79
N GLY A 185 -0.48 7.28 -3.51
CA GLY A 185 -1.60 8.00 -2.91
C GLY A 185 -1.38 9.50 -2.81
N VAL A 186 -0.18 9.95 -2.40
CA VAL A 186 0.17 11.38 -2.35
C VAL A 186 0.21 12.00 -3.75
N GLU A 187 0.76 11.29 -4.74
CA GLU A 187 0.77 11.76 -6.13
C GLU A 187 -0.66 11.84 -6.69
N LEU A 188 -1.51 10.84 -6.44
CA LEU A 188 -2.91 10.88 -6.88
C LEU A 188 -3.67 12.04 -6.23
N ALA A 189 -3.46 12.29 -4.93
CA ALA A 189 -4.08 13.41 -4.23
C ALA A 189 -3.71 14.77 -4.85
N SER A 190 -2.55 14.89 -5.51
CA SER A 190 -2.16 16.11 -6.23
C SER A 190 -2.92 16.33 -7.53
N LYS A 191 -3.60 15.32 -8.04
CA LYS A 191 -4.26 15.33 -9.35
C LYS A 191 -5.79 15.27 -9.27
N LEU A 192 -6.34 14.78 -8.16
CA LEU A 192 -7.78 14.64 -7.94
C LEU A 192 -8.22 15.41 -6.69
N ASN A 193 -9.51 15.78 -6.64
CA ASN A 193 -10.10 16.39 -5.45
C ASN A 193 -10.41 15.31 -4.41
N ILE A 194 -9.46 15.08 -3.49
CA ILE A 194 -9.57 14.07 -2.45
C ILE A 194 -10.17 14.66 -1.18
N SER A 195 -11.25 14.07 -0.69
CA SER A 195 -11.90 14.47 0.56
C SER A 195 -11.08 14.06 1.79
N LYS A 196 -10.60 12.82 1.81
CA LYS A 196 -9.86 12.23 2.93
C LYS A 196 -8.74 11.34 2.42
N HIS A 197 -7.53 11.51 2.97
CA HIS A 197 -6.40 10.63 2.70
C HIS A 197 -5.86 10.05 4.02
N ILE A 198 -5.88 8.73 4.14
CA ILE A 198 -5.40 8.02 5.32
C ILE A 198 -4.13 7.26 4.96
N LEU A 199 -3.06 7.53 5.67
CA LEU A 199 -1.74 6.96 5.49
C LEU A 199 -1.42 6.05 6.69
N TYR A 200 -1.15 4.77 6.43
CA TYR A 200 -0.73 3.82 7.44
C TYR A 200 0.74 3.49 7.26
N ALA A 201 1.54 3.79 8.28
CA ALA A 201 2.99 3.56 8.26
C ALA A 201 3.65 4.00 6.93
N PRO A 202 3.44 5.26 6.48
CA PRO A 202 3.91 5.69 5.16
C PRO A 202 5.42 5.57 5.08
N MET A 203 5.93 5.00 4.00
CA MET A 203 7.36 4.89 3.76
C MET A 203 7.93 6.27 3.38
N ILE A 204 8.58 6.91 4.34
CA ILE A 204 9.09 8.29 4.21
C ILE A 204 10.49 8.37 3.59
N ASN A 205 11.25 7.27 3.66
CA ASN A 205 12.60 7.15 3.10
C ASN A 205 12.82 5.72 2.62
N PHE A 206 13.00 5.54 1.31
CA PHE A 206 13.14 4.22 0.70
C PHE A 206 14.46 3.53 1.09
N GLU A 207 15.57 4.26 1.12
CA GLU A 207 16.89 3.70 1.46
C GLU A 207 16.90 3.17 2.89
N ALA A 208 16.41 3.96 3.85
CA ALA A 208 16.32 3.57 5.25
C ALA A 208 15.34 2.39 5.44
N ALA A 209 14.21 2.39 4.72
CA ALA A 209 13.23 1.30 4.76
C ALA A 209 13.83 0.01 4.22
N LEU A 210 14.55 0.06 3.09
CA LEU A 210 15.19 -1.11 2.49
C LEU A 210 16.26 -1.70 3.42
N ASN A 211 17.12 -0.85 4.01
CA ASN A 211 18.11 -1.29 5.00
C ASN A 211 17.45 -1.97 6.20
N THR A 212 16.39 -1.38 6.74
CA THR A 212 15.66 -1.95 7.86
C THR A 212 15.06 -3.31 7.51
N ILE A 213 14.40 -3.42 6.36
CA ILE A 213 13.80 -4.68 5.89
C ILE A 213 14.87 -5.74 5.66
N ALA A 214 16.00 -5.40 5.05
CA ALA A 214 17.11 -6.32 4.84
C ALA A 214 17.66 -6.86 6.18
N ASN A 215 17.85 -5.98 7.15
CA ASN A 215 18.32 -6.36 8.49
C ASN A 215 17.32 -7.22 9.27
N LEU A 216 16.02 -7.00 9.10
CA LEU A 216 14.97 -7.79 9.75
C LEU A 216 14.76 -9.15 9.09
N SER A 217 14.76 -9.19 7.74
CA SER A 217 14.43 -10.41 6.99
C SER A 217 15.64 -11.31 6.72
N HIS A 218 16.83 -10.72 6.58
CA HIS A 218 18.07 -11.41 6.22
C HIS A 218 19.28 -10.92 7.02
N PRO A 219 19.25 -11.00 8.36
CA PRO A 219 20.25 -10.35 9.23
C PRO A 219 21.70 -10.81 8.98
N ILE A 220 21.91 -12.06 8.57
CA ILE A 220 23.25 -12.60 8.26
C ILE A 220 23.78 -11.97 6.98
N TYR A 221 22.97 -11.91 5.94
CA TYR A 221 23.38 -11.38 4.64
C TYR A 221 23.55 -9.85 4.70
N SER A 222 22.65 -9.13 5.37
CA SER A 222 22.77 -7.68 5.52
C SER A 222 24.02 -7.30 6.31
N LYS A 223 24.34 -8.04 7.37
CA LYS A 223 25.58 -7.84 8.14
C LYS A 223 26.84 -8.13 7.33
N LEU A 224 26.80 -9.12 6.43
CA LEU A 224 27.91 -9.47 5.55
C LEU A 224 28.13 -8.42 4.46
N LEU A 225 27.05 -7.90 3.87
CA LEU A 225 27.10 -6.92 2.79
C LEU A 225 27.38 -5.50 3.30
N GLY A 226 26.86 -5.17 4.47
CA GLY A 226 26.93 -3.85 5.08
C GLY A 226 25.90 -2.86 4.53
N ASP A 227 25.62 -1.82 5.33
CA ASP A 227 24.57 -0.84 5.04
C ASP A 227 24.87 -0.03 3.76
N ASP A 228 26.14 0.30 3.52
CA ASP A 228 26.55 1.05 2.32
C ASP A 228 26.19 0.29 1.04
N TYR A 229 26.41 -1.03 1.01
CA TYR A 229 26.06 -1.85 -0.15
C TYR A 229 24.54 -1.89 -0.37
N ILE A 230 23.74 -1.99 0.70
CA ILE A 230 22.28 -1.99 0.62
C ILE A 230 21.79 -0.62 0.14
N ASN A 231 22.38 0.47 0.59
CA ASN A 231 22.09 1.84 0.12
C ASN A 231 22.39 1.99 -1.38
N GLU A 232 23.51 1.46 -1.87
CA GLU A 232 23.79 1.47 -3.32
C GLU A 232 22.76 0.67 -4.13
N VAL A 233 22.25 -0.45 -3.59
CA VAL A 233 21.13 -1.19 -4.21
C VAL A 233 19.88 -0.32 -4.24
N ALA A 234 19.55 0.39 -3.17
CA ALA A 234 18.40 1.29 -3.11
C ALA A 234 18.51 2.40 -4.17
N VAL A 235 19.68 3.05 -4.28
CA VAL A 235 19.94 4.06 -5.32
C VAL A 235 19.73 3.49 -6.72
N LYS A 236 20.26 2.29 -7.01
CA LYS A 236 20.03 1.63 -8.31
C LYS A 236 18.56 1.32 -8.60
N ILE A 237 17.78 0.95 -7.58
CA ILE A 237 16.34 0.75 -7.74
C ILE A 237 15.66 2.07 -8.09
N ILE A 238 15.99 3.16 -7.39
CA ILE A 238 15.44 4.49 -7.67
C ILE A 238 15.77 4.92 -9.10
N GLU A 239 17.03 4.81 -9.52
CA GLU A 239 17.47 5.15 -10.88
C GLU A 239 16.71 4.35 -11.95
N LYS A 240 16.62 3.02 -11.78
CA LYS A 240 15.91 2.13 -12.72
C LYS A 240 14.40 2.37 -12.76
N SER A 241 13.83 2.88 -11.68
CA SER A 241 12.41 3.21 -11.63
C SER A 241 12.03 4.39 -12.51
N GLU A 242 13.00 5.25 -12.85
CA GLU A 242 12.82 6.52 -13.57
C GLU A 242 11.84 7.48 -12.85
N VAL A 243 11.67 7.29 -11.55
CA VAL A 243 10.80 8.14 -10.73
C VAL A 243 11.63 9.30 -10.17
N PRO A 244 11.24 10.56 -10.41
CA PRO A 244 11.94 11.70 -9.83
C PRO A 244 11.95 11.64 -8.30
N LEU A 245 13.09 11.95 -7.67
CA LEU A 245 13.25 11.97 -6.21
C LEU A 245 12.21 12.87 -5.52
N THR A 246 11.78 13.93 -6.18
CA THR A 246 10.72 14.83 -5.68
C THR A 246 9.40 14.12 -5.43
N LYS A 247 9.07 13.07 -6.18
CA LYS A 247 7.86 12.27 -5.96
C LYS A 247 8.03 11.30 -4.80
N LEU A 248 9.25 10.87 -4.49
CA LEU A 248 9.56 10.00 -3.37
C LEU A 248 9.63 10.76 -2.03
N ALA A 249 9.75 12.09 -2.07
CA ALA A 249 9.89 12.96 -0.91
C ALA A 249 8.54 13.24 -0.22
N ILE A 250 7.89 12.20 0.32
CA ILE A 250 6.54 12.27 0.91
C ILE A 250 6.41 13.38 1.94
N LEU A 251 7.35 13.49 2.89
CA LEU A 251 7.30 14.52 3.94
C LEU A 251 7.30 15.94 3.35
N SER A 252 8.16 16.20 2.38
CA SER A 252 8.21 17.49 1.68
C SER A 252 6.90 17.80 0.97
N ASN A 253 6.31 16.80 0.30
CA ASN A 253 5.07 16.95 -0.44
C ASN A 253 3.88 17.22 0.52
N LEU A 254 3.79 16.52 1.63
CA LEU A 254 2.76 16.73 2.65
C LEU A 254 2.91 18.08 3.37
N ASN A 255 4.13 18.54 3.62
CA ASN A 255 4.37 19.85 4.23
C ASN A 255 3.98 21.01 3.30
N LYS A 256 4.33 20.91 2.02
CA LYS A 256 4.04 21.97 1.05
C LYS A 256 2.56 22.05 0.73
N ASN A 257 1.96 20.94 0.37
CA ASN A 257 0.55 20.84 0.03
C ASN A 257 0.08 19.38 0.06
N PRO A 258 -0.65 18.94 1.07
CA PRO A 258 -1.17 17.57 1.13
C PRO A 258 -2.26 17.29 0.08
N HIS A 259 -2.74 18.32 -0.64
CA HIS A 259 -3.77 18.29 -1.68
C HIS A 259 -5.14 17.75 -1.23
N ALA A 260 -5.20 16.72 -0.37
CA ALA A 260 -6.44 16.27 0.25
C ALA A 260 -7.00 17.35 1.20
N ARG A 261 -8.32 17.39 1.37
CA ARG A 261 -8.95 18.30 2.34
C ARG A 261 -8.50 18.00 3.75
N GLN A 262 -8.35 16.71 4.07
CA GLN A 262 -7.86 16.21 5.35
C GLN A 262 -6.92 15.01 5.12
N THR A 263 -5.77 15.01 5.76
CA THR A 263 -4.82 13.89 5.75
C THR A 263 -4.62 13.37 7.17
N TYR A 264 -4.75 12.08 7.35
CA TYR A 264 -4.52 11.38 8.61
C TYR A 264 -3.35 10.42 8.46
N ILE A 265 -2.40 10.44 9.38
CA ILE A 265 -1.24 9.55 9.36
C ILE A 265 -1.23 8.72 10.63
N PHE A 266 -1.21 7.42 10.49
CA PHE A 266 -1.01 6.48 11.58
C PHE A 266 0.39 5.88 11.50
N SER A 267 1.16 5.99 12.57
CA SER A 267 2.51 5.45 12.67
C SER A 267 2.83 5.05 14.10
N SER A 268 3.88 4.29 14.30
CA SER A 268 4.30 3.78 15.61
C SER A 268 5.80 3.87 15.79
N ASN A 269 6.27 4.12 17.00
CA ASN A 269 7.70 4.02 17.35
C ASN A 269 8.21 2.57 17.38
N ALA A 270 7.31 1.58 17.51
CA ALA A 270 7.66 0.17 17.36
C ALA A 270 7.85 -0.24 15.88
N ASP A 271 7.39 0.57 14.94
CA ASP A 271 7.62 0.39 13.49
C ASP A 271 9.03 0.86 13.13
N LYS A 272 9.92 -0.08 12.89
CA LYS A 272 11.32 0.21 12.51
C LYS A 272 11.47 0.62 11.04
N VAL A 273 10.50 0.30 10.19
CA VAL A 273 10.53 0.60 8.74
C VAL A 273 10.08 2.04 8.48
N SER A 274 9.05 2.50 9.21
CA SER A 274 8.49 3.84 9.10
C SER A 274 8.17 4.40 10.49
N PRO A 275 9.19 4.76 11.28
CA PRO A 275 9.02 5.16 12.67
C PRO A 275 8.28 6.48 12.81
N TYR A 276 7.43 6.59 13.82
CA TYR A 276 6.65 7.79 14.15
C TYR A 276 7.52 9.05 14.25
N ASN A 277 8.69 8.94 14.88
CA ASN A 277 9.61 10.09 15.05
C ASN A 277 10.02 10.73 13.73
N GLY A 278 10.07 9.97 12.64
CA GLY A 278 10.37 10.50 11.31
C GLY A 278 9.28 11.46 10.78
N LEU A 279 8.08 11.41 11.33
CA LEU A 279 6.95 12.24 10.93
C LEU A 279 6.84 13.56 11.70
N LEU A 280 7.58 13.72 12.81
CA LEU A 280 7.49 14.90 13.68
C LEU A 280 7.93 16.22 13.02
N THR A 281 8.58 16.14 11.86
CA THR A 281 8.93 17.31 11.04
C THR A 281 7.76 17.85 10.21
N LEU A 282 6.64 17.12 10.15
CA LEU A 282 5.43 17.57 9.46
C LEU A 282 4.75 18.67 10.27
N ASN A 283 4.57 19.83 9.63
CA ASN A 283 3.92 21.00 10.22
C ASN A 283 2.91 21.59 9.22
N ASN A 284 1.87 20.84 8.93
CA ASN A 284 0.79 21.29 8.04
C ASN A 284 -0.56 21.12 8.75
N PRO A 285 -1.40 22.16 8.86
CA PRO A 285 -2.67 22.11 9.61
C PRO A 285 -3.70 21.15 9.02
N LYS A 286 -3.54 20.72 7.75
CA LYS A 286 -4.39 19.71 7.12
C LYS A 286 -3.92 18.27 7.41
N VAL A 287 -2.81 18.08 8.13
CA VAL A 287 -2.25 16.78 8.45
C VAL A 287 -2.35 16.50 9.93
N SER A 288 -3.06 15.46 10.30
CA SER A 288 -3.16 14.96 11.67
C SER A 288 -2.35 13.67 11.80
N ILE A 289 -1.43 13.61 12.76
CA ILE A 289 -0.56 12.46 13.00
C ILE A 289 -1.00 11.79 14.29
N TYR A 290 -1.20 10.47 14.21
CA TYR A 290 -1.58 9.62 15.34
C TYR A 290 -0.48 8.60 15.61
N GLU A 291 0.04 8.62 16.83
CA GLU A 291 0.90 7.55 17.31
C GLU A 291 0.04 6.37 17.77
N VAL A 292 0.25 5.22 17.16
CA VAL A 292 -0.35 3.96 17.60
C VAL A 292 0.72 3.18 18.33
N LYS A 293 0.50 2.91 19.61
CA LYS A 293 1.49 2.25 20.46
C LYS A 293 1.66 0.78 20.09
N ASP A 294 2.89 0.31 20.20
CA ASP A 294 3.26 -1.12 20.17
C ASP A 294 2.94 -1.88 18.86
N LEU A 295 2.59 -1.18 17.78
CA LEU A 295 2.37 -1.81 16.48
C LEU A 295 3.63 -1.77 15.62
N ASN A 296 4.10 -2.93 15.19
CA ASN A 296 5.15 -3.03 14.17
C ASN A 296 4.57 -2.72 12.78
N HIS A 297 5.45 -2.64 11.78
CA HIS A 297 5.08 -2.26 10.40
C HIS A 297 3.93 -3.09 9.82
N ILE A 298 3.97 -4.40 9.98
CA ILE A 298 2.94 -5.33 9.45
C ILE A 298 1.61 -5.14 10.17
N LYS A 299 1.62 -5.01 11.49
CA LYS A 299 0.42 -4.77 12.29
C LYS A 299 -0.25 -3.44 11.95
N MET A 300 0.54 -2.39 11.66
CA MET A 300 0.02 -1.07 11.26
C MET A 300 -0.84 -1.13 10.01
N VAL A 301 -0.48 -1.98 9.05
CA VAL A 301 -1.22 -2.09 7.77
C VAL A 301 -2.45 -3.00 7.84
N SER A 302 -2.69 -3.63 8.98
CA SER A 302 -3.80 -4.60 9.14
C SER A 302 -5.12 -3.99 9.62
N LEU A 303 -5.22 -2.68 9.88
CA LEU A 303 -6.44 -1.96 10.33
C LEU A 303 -7.09 -2.54 11.60
N ILE A 304 -6.31 -3.13 12.50
CA ILE A 304 -6.83 -3.84 13.67
C ILE A 304 -7.23 -2.86 14.78
N SER A 305 -6.54 -1.72 14.90
CA SER A 305 -6.75 -0.75 15.96
C SER A 305 -8.13 -0.06 15.85
N LYS A 306 -8.85 0.00 16.96
CA LYS A 306 -10.11 0.73 17.09
C LYS A 306 -9.98 2.22 16.72
N GLN A 307 -8.85 2.85 17.07
CA GLN A 307 -8.56 4.23 16.72
C GLN A 307 -8.47 4.43 15.20
N GLN A 308 -7.81 3.51 14.51
CA GLN A 308 -7.72 3.54 13.05
C GLN A 308 -9.11 3.44 12.40
N ARG A 309 -9.96 2.53 12.91
CA ARG A 309 -11.33 2.36 12.41
C ARG A 309 -12.19 3.61 12.64
N ASN A 310 -12.09 4.25 13.79
CA ASN A 310 -12.87 5.45 14.11
C ASN A 310 -12.60 6.61 13.14
N VAL A 311 -11.34 6.81 12.72
CA VAL A 311 -11.01 7.85 11.72
C VAL A 311 -11.54 7.51 10.33
N LEU A 312 -11.64 6.22 10.00
CA LEU A 312 -12.26 5.80 8.74
C LEU A 312 -13.74 6.16 8.68
N LEU A 313 -14.44 6.06 9.82
CA LEU A 313 -15.88 6.27 9.93
C LEU A 313 -16.29 7.73 10.17
N SER A 314 -15.40 8.58 10.62
CA SER A 314 -15.63 10.03 10.77
C SER A 314 -15.56 10.75 9.43
#